data_234ec2c662f339ea14fb74a4bbf7fb35
#
_entry.id   234ec2c662f339ea14fb74a4bbf7fb35
#
_cell.length_a   1.000
_cell.length_b   1.000
_cell.length_c   1.000
_cell.angle_alpha   90.00
_cell.angle_beta   90.00
_cell.angle_gamma   90.00
#
_symmetry.space_group_name_H-M   'P 1'
#
loop_
_entity.id
_entity.type
_entity.pdbx_description
1 polymer ?
#
loop_
_entity_poly.entity_id
_entity_poly.type
_entity_poly.pdbx_seq_one_letter_code
_entity_poly.pdbx_strand_id
1 'polypeptide(L)'
;MEINYLDESHLLLFLLQILILLTCARGLGELFRRIKQPAITAEILVGIVLGPTILARVAPPFYEFLFPQDIIQINMLETIAWVGLLFFLLNTGLEIDFSSAWRQKGDALKISLTDLIIPMVITFIPCLFLPEHYMGALGQRLIFAFFLAVVMTISALPVTARVLNDLRLYKTDMGFLIMSALTVNDLLGWVVFTLILGFFTDTDVRPIDIFAIIGFTIGFTAFCLTIGRSFTNKIISKFKQKKFPEPSTSLTFMCLMGILCGAITLKIGIHALFGFFIAGIMVGEAKALPEKSRQVISQMVHALFIPLFFVSVGLKVDFLNNFDPFLAAFIFILGTIARFVGAWIGVTFTGRHKANRMIISLAHIPGGEMQIVIGMLAIEYKLITEPVFVAIVFGAVLTSIILGPLMALSLKMRKSVNPLDYFLRRAMISDIDPIDKNSAIRFLSQVLSEEEDMPDKEGIYETVIKRENEMGTALENGVAIPHAQIRGISSPFIVFARSIKGINWDSPDGKLTHFIFLIIVPEKDSAIHLKICQAIAKTMSNANIGKSLMDAKDNKDILDIFTAAFRDLENS
;
A
#
# COMPACT_ATOMS: atom_id res chain seq x y z
N MET A 1 31.38 -25.76 30.10
CA MET A 1 30.81 -25.08 28.93
C MET A 1 31.97 -24.55 28.14
N GLU A 2 32.41 -25.28 27.11
CA GLU A 2 33.42 -24.72 26.19
C GLU A 2 32.76 -23.54 25.46
N ILE A 3 33.38 -22.37 25.55
CA ILE A 3 32.94 -21.19 24.82
C ILE A 3 33.39 -21.37 23.38
N ASN A 4 32.57 -21.92 22.51
CA ASN A 4 32.83 -21.94 21.08
C ASN A 4 32.68 -20.50 20.57
N TYR A 5 33.79 -19.84 20.35
CA TYR A 5 33.85 -18.59 19.62
C TYR A 5 33.49 -18.82 18.16
N LEU A 6 32.77 -17.86 17.56
CA LEU A 6 32.55 -17.88 16.10
C LEU A 6 33.92 -17.84 15.40
N ASP A 7 34.20 -18.83 14.54
CA ASP A 7 35.47 -18.86 13.81
C ASP A 7 35.56 -17.69 12.82
N GLU A 8 36.73 -17.09 12.70
CA GLU A 8 36.97 -15.95 11.79
C GLU A 8 36.62 -16.29 10.33
N SER A 9 36.78 -17.55 9.93
CA SER A 9 36.43 -18.04 8.60
C SER A 9 34.91 -17.93 8.34
N HIS A 10 34.07 -18.31 9.31
CA HIS A 10 32.61 -18.18 9.20
C HIS A 10 32.19 -16.70 9.16
N LEU A 11 32.83 -15.86 9.96
CA LEU A 11 32.56 -14.44 9.95
C LEU A 11 32.92 -13.79 8.61
N LEU A 12 34.13 -14.13 8.06
CA LEU A 12 34.56 -13.62 6.77
C LEU A 12 33.58 -14.00 5.66
N LEU A 13 33.20 -15.28 5.61
CA LEU A 13 32.25 -15.77 4.61
C LEU A 13 30.88 -15.12 4.74
N PHE A 14 30.39 -14.97 5.96
CA PHE A 14 29.13 -14.26 6.23
C PHE A 14 29.17 -12.80 5.73
N LEU A 15 30.25 -12.09 5.98
CA LEU A 15 30.41 -10.72 5.48
C LEU A 15 30.44 -10.67 3.94
N LEU A 16 31.11 -11.64 3.30
CA LEU A 16 31.12 -11.75 1.84
C LEU A 16 29.72 -12.06 1.28
N GLN A 17 28.99 -12.96 1.92
CA GLN A 17 27.59 -13.26 1.55
C GLN A 17 26.75 -11.99 1.61
N ILE A 18 26.73 -11.28 2.74
CA ILE A 18 25.97 -10.02 2.91
C ILE A 18 26.37 -8.99 1.84
N LEU A 19 27.67 -8.83 1.59
CA LEU A 19 28.19 -7.89 0.60
C LEU A 19 27.65 -8.22 -0.81
N ILE A 20 27.75 -9.48 -1.23
CA ILE A 20 27.30 -9.92 -2.55
C ILE A 20 25.78 -9.79 -2.67
N LEU A 21 25.03 -10.30 -1.69
CA LEU A 21 23.57 -10.28 -1.71
C LEU A 21 23.03 -8.85 -1.79
N LEU A 22 23.53 -7.95 -0.94
CA LEU A 22 23.10 -6.54 -0.94
C LEU A 22 23.50 -5.81 -2.22
N THR A 23 24.72 -6.03 -2.72
CA THR A 23 25.20 -5.37 -3.95
C THR A 23 24.36 -5.78 -5.14
N CYS A 24 24.11 -7.09 -5.31
CA CYS A 24 23.27 -7.60 -6.39
C CYS A 24 21.81 -7.16 -6.26
N ALA A 25 21.23 -7.24 -5.05
CA ALA A 25 19.86 -6.83 -4.78
C ALA A 25 19.65 -5.35 -5.08
N ARG A 26 20.57 -4.48 -4.63
CA ARG A 26 20.51 -3.04 -4.90
C ARG A 26 20.73 -2.70 -6.36
N GLY A 27 21.73 -3.34 -7.01
CA GLY A 27 22.01 -3.12 -8.42
C GLY A 27 20.81 -3.48 -9.31
N LEU A 28 20.25 -4.66 -9.14
CA LEU A 28 19.08 -5.12 -9.89
C LEU A 28 17.82 -4.35 -9.48
N GLY A 29 17.65 -4.04 -8.19
CA GLY A 29 16.53 -3.26 -7.66
C GLY A 29 16.48 -1.86 -8.26
N GLU A 30 17.62 -1.19 -8.45
CA GLU A 30 17.67 0.11 -9.11
C GLU A 30 17.29 0.03 -10.60
N LEU A 31 17.71 -1.05 -11.28
CA LEU A 31 17.30 -1.30 -12.67
C LEU A 31 15.78 -1.50 -12.77
N PHE A 32 15.18 -2.29 -11.85
CA PHE A 32 13.73 -2.52 -11.81
C PHE A 32 12.97 -1.23 -11.49
N ARG A 33 13.53 -0.39 -10.63
CA ARG A 33 12.94 0.90 -10.31
C ARG A 33 12.86 1.82 -11.52
N ARG A 34 13.89 1.83 -12.41
CA ARG A 34 13.89 2.61 -13.67
C ARG A 34 12.81 2.16 -14.64
N ILE A 35 12.47 0.88 -14.66
CA ILE A 35 11.38 0.34 -15.48
C ILE A 35 10.04 0.30 -14.73
N LYS A 36 9.94 1.03 -13.60
CA LYS A 36 8.74 1.14 -12.76
C LYS A 36 8.24 -0.20 -12.18
N GLN A 37 9.14 -1.15 -11.95
CA GLN A 37 8.82 -2.43 -11.32
C GLN A 37 9.20 -2.45 -9.83
N PRO A 38 8.52 -3.25 -8.98
CA PRO A 38 8.84 -3.36 -7.57
C PRO A 38 10.27 -3.86 -7.33
N ALA A 39 11.01 -3.25 -6.40
CA ALA A 39 12.37 -3.68 -6.06
C ALA A 39 12.40 -5.09 -5.46
N ILE A 40 11.37 -5.47 -4.71
CA ILE A 40 11.21 -6.80 -4.10
C ILE A 40 11.27 -7.91 -5.16
N THR A 41 10.67 -7.71 -6.32
CA THR A 41 10.76 -8.65 -7.45
C THR A 41 12.22 -8.87 -7.88
N ALA A 42 13.02 -7.80 -7.93
CA ALA A 42 14.44 -7.87 -8.25
C ALA A 42 15.23 -8.62 -7.16
N GLU A 43 14.90 -8.37 -5.89
CA GLU A 43 15.55 -9.01 -4.74
C GLU A 43 15.34 -10.53 -4.75
N ILE A 44 14.11 -10.99 -5.00
CA ILE A 44 13.82 -12.43 -5.16
C ILE A 44 14.58 -13.02 -6.37
N LEU A 45 14.57 -12.31 -7.50
CA LEU A 45 15.31 -12.75 -8.69
C LEU A 45 16.81 -12.89 -8.43
N VAL A 46 17.41 -11.99 -7.65
CA VAL A 46 18.82 -12.13 -7.22
C VAL A 46 19.01 -13.42 -6.44
N GLY A 47 18.12 -13.74 -5.51
CA GLY A 47 18.18 -15.01 -4.78
C GLY A 47 18.06 -16.23 -5.70
N ILE A 48 17.15 -16.20 -6.68
CA ILE A 48 17.00 -17.26 -7.70
C ILE A 48 18.27 -17.40 -8.54
N VAL A 49 18.89 -16.29 -8.94
CA VAL A 49 20.12 -16.29 -9.74
C VAL A 49 21.31 -16.81 -8.94
N LEU A 50 21.48 -16.36 -7.70
CA LEU A 50 22.59 -16.74 -6.82
C LEU A 50 22.37 -18.08 -6.11
N GLY A 51 21.16 -18.62 -6.18
CA GLY A 51 20.74 -19.85 -5.51
C GLY A 51 20.92 -21.13 -6.33
N PRO A 52 20.27 -22.22 -5.88
CA PRO A 52 20.34 -23.53 -6.53
C PRO A 52 19.78 -23.53 -7.95
N THR A 53 18.94 -22.54 -8.28
CA THR A 53 18.29 -22.44 -9.58
C THR A 53 19.26 -22.17 -10.72
N ILE A 54 20.21 -21.23 -10.57
CA ILE A 54 21.12 -20.82 -11.64
C ILE A 54 22.58 -21.00 -11.22
N LEU A 55 23.05 -20.36 -10.15
CA LEU A 55 24.48 -20.36 -9.79
C LEU A 55 25.01 -21.75 -9.49
N ALA A 56 24.28 -22.58 -8.77
CA ALA A 56 24.68 -23.95 -8.46
C ALA A 56 24.81 -24.82 -9.71
N ARG A 57 24.13 -24.49 -10.81
CA ARG A 57 24.20 -25.22 -12.09
C ARG A 57 25.29 -24.70 -13.00
N VAL A 58 25.48 -23.36 -13.04
CA VAL A 58 26.43 -22.71 -13.96
C VAL A 58 27.86 -22.74 -13.39
N ALA A 59 28.02 -22.53 -12.10
CA ALA A 59 29.31 -22.47 -11.41
C ALA A 59 29.26 -23.18 -10.05
N PRO A 60 29.09 -24.52 -10.01
CA PRO A 60 28.95 -25.28 -8.76
C PRO A 60 30.04 -25.00 -7.73
N PRO A 61 31.36 -24.96 -8.09
CA PRO A 61 32.39 -24.71 -7.09
C PRO A 61 32.30 -23.33 -6.43
N PHE A 62 31.84 -22.31 -7.18
CA PHE A 62 31.64 -20.97 -6.63
C PHE A 62 30.40 -20.90 -5.74
N TYR A 63 29.34 -21.63 -6.11
CA TYR A 63 28.14 -21.75 -5.28
C TYR A 63 28.47 -22.44 -3.95
N GLU A 64 29.18 -23.59 -3.96
CA GLU A 64 29.57 -24.31 -2.76
C GLU A 64 30.53 -23.49 -1.87
N PHE A 65 31.42 -22.71 -2.48
CA PHE A 65 32.26 -21.76 -1.74
C PHE A 65 31.44 -20.68 -1.06
N LEU A 66 30.46 -20.07 -1.78
CA LEU A 66 29.68 -18.95 -1.26
C LEU A 66 28.58 -19.40 -0.29
N PHE A 67 27.97 -20.56 -0.54
CA PHE A 67 26.86 -21.13 0.25
C PHE A 67 27.17 -22.59 0.66
N PRO A 68 28.16 -22.81 1.52
CA PRO A 68 28.50 -24.15 1.98
C PRO A 68 27.36 -24.76 2.79
N GLN A 69 27.27 -26.11 2.77
CA GLN A 69 26.30 -26.85 3.56
C GLN A 69 26.76 -26.98 5.03
N ASP A 70 27.21 -25.87 5.60
CA ASP A 70 27.63 -25.79 6.99
C ASP A 70 26.49 -25.21 7.85
N ILE A 71 26.13 -25.89 8.93
CA ILE A 71 25.00 -25.53 9.81
C ILE A 71 25.19 -24.14 10.42
N ILE A 72 26.42 -23.76 10.80
CA ILE A 72 26.69 -22.47 11.42
C ILE A 72 26.44 -21.38 10.39
N GLN A 73 26.95 -21.54 9.18
CA GLN A 73 26.81 -20.57 8.10
C GLN A 73 25.35 -20.39 7.66
N ILE A 74 24.62 -21.51 7.54
CA ILE A 74 23.18 -21.49 7.23
C ILE A 74 22.43 -20.73 8.32
N ASN A 75 22.68 -21.04 9.59
CA ASN A 75 22.00 -20.38 10.71
C ASN A 75 22.31 -18.87 10.80
N MET A 76 23.53 -18.45 10.48
CA MET A 76 23.87 -17.03 10.44
C MET A 76 23.05 -16.27 9.39
N LEU A 77 22.95 -16.85 8.19
CA LEU A 77 22.19 -16.26 7.10
C LEU A 77 20.67 -16.26 7.41
N GLU A 78 20.16 -17.36 7.97
CA GLU A 78 18.77 -17.45 8.40
C GLU A 78 18.43 -16.46 9.52
N THR A 79 19.32 -16.31 10.49
CA THR A 79 19.10 -15.36 11.58
C THR A 79 18.92 -13.93 11.08
N ILE A 80 19.80 -13.48 10.17
CA ILE A 80 19.67 -12.12 9.62
C ILE A 80 18.42 -11.97 8.74
N ALA A 81 18.03 -13.01 8.00
CA ALA A 81 16.82 -13.02 7.21
C ALA A 81 15.56 -12.93 8.10
N TRP A 82 15.52 -13.68 9.20
CA TRP A 82 14.45 -13.61 10.19
C TRP A 82 14.34 -12.25 10.85
N VAL A 83 15.47 -11.67 11.28
CA VAL A 83 15.50 -10.31 11.81
C VAL A 83 14.98 -9.33 10.75
N GLY A 84 15.38 -9.52 9.49
CA GLY A 84 14.89 -8.74 8.37
C GLY A 84 13.37 -8.79 8.22
N LEU A 85 12.80 -9.99 8.29
CA LEU A 85 11.35 -10.19 8.21
C LEU A 85 10.59 -9.56 9.39
N LEU A 86 11.11 -9.70 10.61
CA LEU A 86 10.50 -9.09 11.80
C LEU A 86 10.45 -7.55 11.67
N PHE A 87 11.55 -6.93 11.26
CA PHE A 87 11.60 -5.49 11.05
C PHE A 87 10.82 -5.02 9.83
N PHE A 88 10.74 -5.83 8.78
CA PHE A 88 9.84 -5.58 7.66
C PHE A 88 8.39 -5.47 8.12
N LEU A 89 7.92 -6.41 8.94
CA LEU A 89 6.54 -6.38 9.45
C LEU A 89 6.29 -5.24 10.44
N LEU A 90 7.27 -4.91 11.27
CA LEU A 90 7.20 -3.72 12.11
C LEU A 90 7.01 -2.46 11.26
N ASN A 91 7.80 -2.33 10.19
CA ASN A 91 7.71 -1.19 9.27
C ASN A 91 6.37 -1.17 8.52
N THR A 92 5.91 -2.30 8.02
CA THR A 92 4.59 -2.41 7.37
C THR A 92 3.48 -1.95 8.33
N GLY A 93 3.54 -2.37 9.59
CA GLY A 93 2.62 -1.88 10.62
C GLY A 93 2.70 -0.37 10.87
N LEU A 94 3.91 0.22 10.85
CA LEU A 94 4.11 1.66 11.00
C LEU A 94 3.49 2.50 9.87
N GLU A 95 3.38 1.94 8.68
CA GLU A 95 2.80 2.62 7.51
C GLU A 95 1.27 2.62 7.50
N ILE A 96 0.65 1.79 8.34
CA ILE A 96 -0.80 1.66 8.45
C ILE A 96 -1.41 2.86 9.18
N ASP A 97 -2.34 3.57 8.53
CA ASP A 97 -3.20 4.60 9.14
C ASP A 97 -4.61 4.04 9.39
N PHE A 98 -4.75 3.31 10.48
CA PHE A 98 -6.04 2.72 10.88
C PHE A 98 -7.10 3.77 11.22
N SER A 99 -6.68 4.90 11.77
CA SER A 99 -7.58 6.02 12.12
C SER A 99 -8.26 6.61 10.88
N SER A 100 -7.54 6.67 9.77
CA SER A 100 -8.07 7.16 8.49
C SER A 100 -9.00 6.15 7.83
N ALA A 101 -8.69 4.85 7.92
CA ALA A 101 -9.55 3.78 7.43
C ALA A 101 -10.93 3.81 8.11
N TRP A 102 -10.96 4.05 9.41
CA TRP A 102 -12.21 4.14 10.19
C TRP A 102 -13.09 5.34 9.79
N ARG A 103 -12.49 6.43 9.29
CA ARG A 103 -13.20 7.65 8.87
C ARG A 103 -13.96 7.53 7.55
N GLN A 104 -13.76 6.49 6.74
CA GLN A 104 -14.41 6.26 5.44
C GLN A 104 -15.88 5.79 5.54
N LYS A 105 -16.56 6.06 6.65
CA LYS A 105 -18.00 5.77 6.83
C LYS A 105 -18.39 4.29 6.54
N GLY A 106 -17.48 3.37 6.76
CA GLY A 106 -17.70 1.94 6.57
C GLY A 106 -17.53 1.41 5.14
N ASP A 107 -17.28 2.24 4.13
CA ASP A 107 -17.10 1.77 2.75
C ASP A 107 -15.80 0.96 2.62
N ALA A 108 -14.71 1.41 3.24
CA ALA A 108 -13.46 0.65 3.31
C ALA A 108 -13.64 -0.72 3.98
N LEU A 109 -14.40 -0.77 5.08
CA LEU A 109 -14.69 -2.02 5.79
C LEU A 109 -15.54 -2.99 4.95
N LYS A 110 -16.55 -2.50 4.23
CA LYS A 110 -17.36 -3.33 3.32
C LYS A 110 -16.50 -3.93 2.21
N ILE A 111 -15.65 -3.13 1.57
CA ILE A 111 -14.75 -3.59 0.53
C ILE A 111 -13.76 -4.62 1.11
N SER A 112 -13.14 -4.34 2.25
CA SER A 112 -12.18 -5.24 2.87
C SER A 112 -12.79 -6.58 3.29
N LEU A 113 -13.97 -6.58 3.93
CA LEU A 113 -14.63 -7.82 4.32
C LEU A 113 -15.03 -8.69 3.11
N THR A 114 -15.54 -8.08 2.05
CA THR A 114 -15.88 -8.81 0.83
C THR A 114 -14.64 -9.29 0.08
N ASP A 115 -13.57 -8.49 0.07
CA ASP A 115 -12.28 -8.82 -0.50
C ASP A 115 -11.51 -9.89 0.32
N LEU A 116 -11.89 -10.12 1.55
CA LEU A 116 -11.39 -11.23 2.36
C LEU A 116 -12.24 -12.50 2.18
N ILE A 117 -13.56 -12.39 2.39
CA ILE A 117 -14.45 -13.55 2.49
C ILE A 117 -14.71 -14.17 1.11
N ILE A 118 -15.01 -13.35 0.11
CA ILE A 118 -15.41 -13.85 -1.22
C ILE A 118 -14.26 -14.57 -1.94
N PRO A 119 -13.05 -14.01 -2.04
CA PRO A 119 -11.92 -14.73 -2.62
C PRO A 119 -11.61 -16.01 -1.87
N MET A 120 -11.67 -16.00 -0.53
CA MET A 120 -11.41 -17.18 0.30
C MET A 120 -12.40 -18.32 -0.02
N VAL A 121 -13.69 -18.01 -0.17
CA VAL A 121 -14.71 -19.00 -0.54
C VAL A 121 -14.50 -19.49 -1.99
N ILE A 122 -14.25 -18.59 -2.95
CA ILE A 122 -14.04 -18.93 -4.36
C ILE A 122 -12.82 -19.82 -4.54
N THR A 123 -11.74 -19.57 -3.80
CA THR A 123 -10.48 -20.30 -3.95
C THR A 123 -10.43 -21.58 -3.13
N PHE A 124 -11.11 -21.64 -1.99
CA PHE A 124 -11.14 -22.81 -1.10
C PHE A 124 -11.66 -24.08 -1.81
N ILE A 125 -12.80 -23.96 -2.51
CA ILE A 125 -13.45 -25.12 -3.13
C ILE A 125 -12.54 -25.77 -4.19
N PRO A 126 -11.96 -25.04 -5.19
CA PRO A 126 -11.04 -25.66 -6.16
C PRO A 126 -9.78 -26.23 -5.50
N CYS A 127 -9.26 -25.60 -4.43
CA CYS A 127 -8.08 -26.09 -3.73
C CYS A 127 -8.31 -27.45 -3.04
N LEU A 128 -9.55 -27.78 -2.67
CA LEU A 128 -9.89 -29.11 -2.12
C LEU A 128 -9.64 -30.25 -3.11
N PHE A 129 -9.67 -29.97 -4.41
CA PHE A 129 -9.51 -30.96 -5.47
C PHE A 129 -8.07 -31.04 -6.03
N LEU A 130 -7.15 -30.26 -5.48
CA LEU A 130 -5.73 -30.36 -5.86
C LEU A 130 -5.15 -31.73 -5.49
N PRO A 131 -4.25 -32.28 -6.33
CA PRO A 131 -3.56 -33.54 -6.06
C PRO A 131 -2.80 -33.55 -4.72
N GLU A 132 -2.74 -34.74 -4.10
CA GLU A 132 -2.11 -34.90 -2.78
C GLU A 132 -0.61 -34.61 -2.76
N HIS A 133 0.09 -34.80 -3.88
CA HIS A 133 1.52 -34.55 -3.98
C HIS A 133 1.90 -33.06 -3.77
N TYR A 134 0.95 -32.13 -3.84
CA TYR A 134 1.16 -30.72 -3.49
C TYR A 134 1.07 -30.46 -1.99
N MET A 135 0.44 -31.37 -1.23
CA MET A 135 0.31 -31.22 0.20
C MET A 135 1.66 -31.52 0.87
N GLY A 136 1.94 -30.80 1.94
CA GLY A 136 3.12 -31.08 2.76
C GLY A 136 2.95 -32.36 3.59
N ALA A 137 3.95 -32.64 4.43
CA ALA A 137 4.03 -33.86 5.22
C ALA A 137 2.83 -34.11 6.15
N LEU A 138 2.06 -33.09 6.50
CA LEU A 138 0.89 -33.20 7.38
C LEU A 138 -0.35 -33.83 6.69
N GLY A 139 -0.39 -33.87 5.35
CA GLY A 139 -1.42 -34.58 4.57
C GLY A 139 -2.88 -34.14 4.80
N GLN A 140 -3.09 -33.01 5.50
CA GLN A 140 -4.43 -32.55 5.90
C GLN A 140 -5.05 -31.67 4.81
N ARG A 141 -5.84 -32.29 3.93
CA ARG A 141 -6.47 -31.66 2.76
C ARG A 141 -7.24 -30.38 3.09
N LEU A 142 -8.07 -30.38 4.13
CA LEU A 142 -8.87 -29.21 4.50
C LEU A 142 -7.99 -28.01 4.88
N ILE A 143 -6.95 -28.27 5.64
CA ILE A 143 -6.05 -27.25 6.13
C ILE A 143 -5.21 -26.70 4.98
N PHE A 144 -4.68 -27.57 4.12
CA PHE A 144 -3.97 -27.19 2.91
C PHE A 144 -4.84 -26.28 2.00
N ALA A 145 -6.08 -26.68 1.73
CA ALA A 145 -7.01 -25.90 0.91
C ALA A 145 -7.34 -24.55 1.56
N PHE A 146 -7.55 -24.52 2.87
CA PHE A 146 -7.82 -23.29 3.61
C PHE A 146 -6.60 -22.36 3.62
N PHE A 147 -5.41 -22.91 3.81
CA PHE A 147 -4.16 -22.16 3.70
C PHE A 147 -4.01 -21.51 2.32
N LEU A 148 -4.14 -22.28 1.22
CA LEU A 148 -4.07 -21.74 -0.13
C LEU A 148 -5.13 -20.67 -0.38
N ALA A 149 -6.35 -20.88 0.13
CA ALA A 149 -7.41 -19.89 0.02
C ALA A 149 -7.03 -18.57 0.69
N VAL A 150 -6.44 -18.61 1.88
CA VAL A 150 -6.00 -17.39 2.59
C VAL A 150 -4.85 -16.72 1.85
N VAL A 151 -3.84 -17.48 1.41
CA VAL A 151 -2.72 -16.93 0.61
C VAL A 151 -3.22 -16.21 -0.64
N MET A 152 -4.19 -16.81 -1.36
CA MET A 152 -4.76 -16.19 -2.56
C MET A 152 -5.71 -15.02 -2.27
N THR A 153 -6.05 -14.76 -1.01
CA THR A 153 -6.96 -13.68 -0.61
C THR A 153 -6.22 -12.42 -0.19
N ILE A 154 -5.04 -12.55 0.43
CA ILE A 154 -4.28 -11.41 0.96
C ILE A 154 -3.75 -10.55 -0.18
N SER A 155 -4.04 -9.24 -0.12
CA SER A 155 -3.63 -8.24 -1.11
C SER A 155 -2.39 -7.48 -0.62
N ALA A 156 -1.54 -7.00 -1.55
CA ALA A 156 -0.31 -6.27 -1.22
C ALA A 156 -0.54 -4.76 -1.15
N LEU A 157 -0.56 -4.20 0.03
CA LEU A 157 -0.67 -2.77 0.26
C LEU A 157 0.50 -1.96 -0.35
N PRO A 158 1.79 -2.30 -0.14
CA PRO A 158 2.91 -1.51 -0.67
C PRO A 158 2.98 -1.49 -2.19
N VAL A 159 2.67 -2.60 -2.86
CA VAL A 159 2.64 -2.67 -4.33
C VAL A 159 1.58 -1.74 -4.88
N THR A 160 0.36 -1.80 -4.32
CA THR A 160 -0.75 -0.93 -4.74
C THR A 160 -0.48 0.53 -4.40
N ALA A 161 0.06 0.84 -3.22
CA ALA A 161 0.45 2.19 -2.83
C ALA A 161 1.41 2.82 -3.85
N ARG A 162 2.43 2.05 -4.27
CA ARG A 162 3.38 2.49 -5.28
C ARG A 162 2.71 2.77 -6.62
N VAL A 163 1.89 1.84 -7.14
CA VAL A 163 1.17 2.04 -8.42
C VAL A 163 0.24 3.24 -8.34
N LEU A 164 -0.48 3.42 -7.23
CA LEU A 164 -1.31 4.60 -7.00
C LEU A 164 -0.48 5.89 -7.00
N ASN A 165 0.72 5.87 -6.42
CA ASN A 165 1.62 7.02 -6.44
C ASN A 165 2.14 7.31 -7.85
N ASP A 166 2.58 6.29 -8.59
CA ASP A 166 3.04 6.42 -9.97
C ASP A 166 1.94 6.96 -10.92
N LEU A 167 0.68 6.57 -10.66
CA LEU A 167 -0.50 7.08 -11.36
C LEU A 167 -1.07 8.37 -10.75
N ARG A 168 -0.45 8.91 -9.70
CA ARG A 168 -0.86 10.09 -8.92
C ARG A 168 -2.27 10.01 -8.34
N LEU A 169 -2.74 8.81 -8.07
CA LEU A 169 -4.03 8.56 -7.45
C LEU A 169 -3.96 8.43 -5.93
N TYR A 170 -2.76 8.30 -5.36
CA TYR A 170 -2.55 8.03 -3.92
C TYR A 170 -3.19 9.08 -3.01
N LYS A 171 -3.09 10.36 -3.36
CA LYS A 171 -3.62 11.49 -2.58
C LYS A 171 -5.08 11.84 -2.90
N THR A 172 -5.75 11.07 -3.76
CA THR A 172 -7.16 11.27 -4.13
C THR A 172 -8.11 10.53 -3.17
N ASP A 173 -9.39 10.86 -3.20
CA ASP A 173 -10.42 10.15 -2.42
C ASP A 173 -10.49 8.66 -2.77
N MET A 174 -10.34 8.33 -4.05
CA MET A 174 -10.30 6.96 -4.51
C MET A 174 -9.06 6.23 -4.00
N GLY A 175 -7.89 6.86 -4.10
CA GLY A 175 -6.64 6.31 -3.57
C GLY A 175 -6.70 6.08 -2.07
N PHE A 176 -7.27 7.05 -1.34
CA PHE A 176 -7.47 6.94 0.09
C PHE A 176 -8.45 5.80 0.47
N LEU A 177 -9.53 5.60 -0.29
CA LEU A 177 -10.46 4.48 -0.08
C LEU A 177 -9.78 3.13 -0.32
N ILE A 178 -9.02 3.01 -1.43
CA ILE A 178 -8.26 1.79 -1.76
C ILE A 178 -7.27 1.47 -0.64
N MET A 179 -6.45 2.43 -0.24
CA MET A 179 -5.46 2.24 0.82
C MET A 179 -6.10 1.87 2.15
N SER A 180 -7.23 2.51 2.50
CA SER A 180 -7.98 2.19 3.71
C SER A 180 -8.57 0.78 3.68
N ALA A 181 -9.08 0.33 2.54
CA ALA A 181 -9.62 -1.02 2.40
C ALA A 181 -8.52 -2.08 2.47
N LEU A 182 -7.38 -1.85 1.80
CA LEU A 182 -6.21 -2.73 1.86
C LEU A 182 -5.62 -2.81 3.27
N THR A 183 -5.54 -1.68 3.99
CA THR A 183 -5.09 -1.65 5.39
C THR A 183 -5.94 -2.57 6.29
N VAL A 184 -7.26 -2.52 6.14
CA VAL A 184 -8.16 -3.39 6.90
C VAL A 184 -8.03 -4.85 6.44
N ASN A 185 -7.87 -5.08 5.13
CA ASN A 185 -7.66 -6.42 4.57
C ASN A 185 -6.38 -7.05 5.11
N ASP A 186 -5.26 -6.33 5.15
CA ASP A 186 -4.00 -6.81 5.71
C ASP A 186 -4.15 -7.20 7.18
N LEU A 187 -4.77 -6.34 8.01
CA LEU A 187 -4.99 -6.65 9.42
C LEU A 187 -5.83 -7.93 9.60
N LEU A 188 -6.94 -8.04 8.88
CA LEU A 188 -7.82 -9.21 8.94
C LEU A 188 -7.13 -10.46 8.38
N GLY A 189 -6.38 -10.32 7.29
CA GLY A 189 -5.59 -11.38 6.68
C GLY A 189 -4.57 -11.98 7.66
N TRP A 190 -3.87 -11.12 8.41
CA TRP A 190 -2.95 -11.57 9.46
C TRP A 190 -3.66 -12.30 10.59
N VAL A 191 -4.82 -11.81 11.02
CA VAL A 191 -5.63 -12.52 12.04
C VAL A 191 -6.02 -13.91 11.54
N VAL A 192 -6.57 -14.01 10.32
CA VAL A 192 -6.97 -15.30 9.75
C VAL A 192 -5.78 -16.24 9.55
N PHE A 193 -4.65 -15.71 9.05
CA PHE A 193 -3.43 -16.50 8.87
C PHE A 193 -2.88 -17.02 10.21
N THR A 194 -2.87 -16.19 11.24
CA THR A 194 -2.45 -16.58 12.59
C THR A 194 -3.32 -17.73 13.15
N LEU A 195 -4.62 -17.69 12.88
CA LEU A 195 -5.53 -18.77 13.24
C LEU A 195 -5.18 -20.08 12.55
N ILE A 196 -4.84 -20.01 11.24
CA ILE A 196 -4.40 -21.19 10.50
C ILE A 196 -3.12 -21.75 11.12
N LEU A 197 -2.12 -20.92 11.40
CA LEU A 197 -0.89 -21.37 12.03
C LEU A 197 -1.14 -22.05 13.39
N GLY A 198 -2.09 -21.56 14.17
CA GLY A 198 -2.48 -22.19 15.43
C GLY A 198 -3.02 -23.62 15.28
N PHE A 199 -3.61 -23.95 14.12
CA PHE A 199 -4.04 -25.32 13.81
C PHE A 199 -2.87 -26.26 13.48
N PHE A 200 -1.67 -25.75 13.22
CA PHE A 200 -0.53 -26.54 12.75
C PHE A 200 0.52 -26.85 13.82
N THR A 201 0.62 -25.97 14.82
CA THR A 201 1.67 -26.10 15.84
C THR A 201 1.40 -27.23 16.83
N ASP A 202 0.16 -27.74 16.89
CA ASP A 202 -0.21 -28.79 17.83
C ASP A 202 -1.16 -29.81 17.17
N THR A 203 -0.74 -31.05 17.02
CA THR A 203 -1.54 -32.16 16.46
C THR A 203 -2.71 -32.59 17.36
N ASP A 204 -2.71 -32.16 18.62
CA ASP A 204 -3.71 -32.50 19.64
C ASP A 204 -4.58 -31.28 20.06
N VAL A 205 -4.70 -30.24 19.21
CA VAL A 205 -5.48 -29.03 19.53
C VAL A 205 -6.96 -29.38 19.72
N ARG A 206 -7.44 -29.20 20.93
CA ARG A 206 -8.87 -29.30 21.22
C ARG A 206 -9.61 -28.09 20.67
N PRO A 207 -10.89 -28.21 20.25
CA PRO A 207 -11.68 -27.07 19.75
C PRO A 207 -11.67 -25.85 20.71
N ILE A 208 -11.56 -26.08 22.01
CA ILE A 208 -11.52 -25.04 23.05
C ILE A 208 -10.25 -24.18 22.93
N ASP A 209 -9.11 -24.80 22.56
CA ASP A 209 -7.82 -24.12 22.44
C ASP A 209 -7.82 -23.18 21.24
N ILE A 210 -8.55 -23.54 20.18
CA ILE A 210 -8.75 -22.69 18.98
C ILE A 210 -9.54 -21.44 19.35
N PHE A 211 -10.66 -21.58 20.06
CA PHE A 211 -11.43 -20.42 20.51
C PHE A 211 -10.61 -19.54 21.46
N ALA A 212 -9.75 -20.14 22.28
CA ALA A 212 -8.83 -19.39 23.13
C ALA A 212 -7.81 -18.60 22.31
N ILE A 213 -7.17 -19.20 21.30
CA ILE A 213 -6.22 -18.50 20.39
C ILE A 213 -6.92 -17.36 19.67
N ILE A 214 -8.13 -17.57 19.14
CA ILE A 214 -8.95 -16.53 18.51
C ILE A 214 -9.22 -15.39 19.49
N GLY A 215 -9.70 -15.74 20.68
CA GLY A 215 -10.01 -14.77 21.73
C GLY A 215 -8.77 -13.97 22.16
N PHE A 216 -7.63 -14.62 22.34
CA PHE A 216 -6.37 -13.96 22.65
C PHE A 216 -5.86 -13.08 21.51
N THR A 217 -5.95 -13.53 20.24
CA THR A 217 -5.56 -12.73 19.07
C THR A 217 -6.36 -11.44 18.97
N ILE A 218 -7.69 -11.56 19.05
CA ILE A 218 -8.59 -10.39 18.99
C ILE A 218 -8.39 -9.50 20.22
N GLY A 219 -8.31 -10.08 21.41
CA GLY A 219 -8.08 -9.35 22.66
C GLY A 219 -6.74 -8.62 22.68
N PHE A 220 -5.66 -9.27 22.24
CA PHE A 220 -4.34 -8.67 22.14
C PHE A 220 -4.33 -7.52 21.12
N THR A 221 -4.94 -7.73 19.95
CA THR A 221 -5.07 -6.68 18.93
C THR A 221 -5.85 -5.48 19.47
N ALA A 222 -7.01 -5.72 20.07
CA ALA A 222 -7.83 -4.66 20.67
C ALA A 222 -7.08 -3.92 21.79
N PHE A 223 -6.36 -4.65 22.65
CA PHE A 223 -5.53 -4.07 23.70
C PHE A 223 -4.43 -3.16 23.12
N CYS A 224 -3.67 -3.63 22.13
CA CYS A 224 -2.60 -2.87 21.51
C CYS A 224 -3.13 -1.61 20.80
N LEU A 225 -4.23 -1.73 20.04
CA LEU A 225 -4.79 -0.62 19.28
C LEU A 225 -5.54 0.42 20.15
N THR A 226 -5.88 0.09 21.39
CA THR A 226 -6.56 1.01 22.32
C THR A 226 -5.63 1.47 23.43
N ILE A 227 -5.38 0.61 24.41
CA ILE A 227 -4.58 0.90 25.62
C ILE A 227 -3.11 1.06 25.24
N GLY A 228 -2.56 0.12 24.46
CA GLY A 228 -1.17 0.13 23.99
C GLY A 228 -0.82 1.41 23.22
N ARG A 229 -1.68 1.81 22.28
CA ARG A 229 -1.53 3.07 21.54
C ARG A 229 -1.50 4.30 22.46
N SER A 230 -2.42 4.37 23.44
CA SER A 230 -2.46 5.48 24.40
C SER A 230 -1.19 5.52 25.25
N PHE A 231 -0.73 4.37 25.72
CA PHE A 231 0.51 4.21 26.49
C PHE A 231 1.73 4.63 25.67
N THR A 232 1.86 4.14 24.45
CA THR A 232 2.94 4.49 23.50
C THR A 232 2.98 6.00 23.26
N ASN A 233 1.83 6.62 22.98
CA ASN A 233 1.74 8.05 22.76
C ASN A 233 2.19 8.86 24.00
N LYS A 234 1.83 8.41 25.21
CA LYS A 234 2.28 9.06 26.47
C LYS A 234 3.79 8.94 26.67
N ILE A 235 4.38 7.77 26.37
CA ILE A 235 5.82 7.56 26.53
C ILE A 235 6.61 8.43 25.56
N ILE A 236 6.25 8.41 24.27
CA ILE A 236 6.94 9.21 23.25
C ILE A 236 6.79 10.71 23.55
N SER A 237 5.60 11.15 24.00
CA SER A 237 5.40 12.54 24.45
C SER A 237 6.32 12.92 25.61
N LYS A 238 6.56 12.01 26.57
CA LYS A 238 7.51 12.23 27.67
C LYS A 238 8.96 12.34 27.17
N PHE A 239 9.36 11.52 26.18
CA PHE A 239 10.70 11.64 25.59
C PHE A 239 10.91 13.03 24.98
N LYS A 240 9.90 13.53 24.24
CA LYS A 240 9.93 14.87 23.66
C LYS A 240 10.00 15.97 24.73
N GLN A 241 9.20 15.86 25.80
CA GLN A 241 9.21 16.82 26.90
C GLN A 241 10.55 16.86 27.64
N LYS A 242 11.17 15.70 27.88
CA LYS A 242 12.46 15.56 28.54
C LYS A 242 13.66 15.78 27.63
N LYS A 243 13.43 16.14 26.35
CA LYS A 243 14.45 16.39 25.32
C LYS A 243 15.46 15.23 25.17
N PHE A 244 14.96 13.98 25.21
CA PHE A 244 15.81 12.83 24.91
C PHE A 244 16.35 12.91 23.47
N PRO A 245 17.54 12.31 23.20
CA PRO A 245 18.11 12.33 21.85
C PRO A 245 17.18 11.66 20.82
N GLU A 246 16.77 12.41 19.81
CA GLU A 246 15.98 11.90 18.69
C GLU A 246 16.85 11.87 17.41
N PRO A 247 16.72 10.88 16.53
CA PRO A 247 15.68 9.83 16.48
C PRO A 247 15.99 8.56 17.28
N SER A 248 17.17 8.43 17.90
CA SER A 248 17.66 7.18 18.51
C SER A 248 16.74 6.64 19.60
N THR A 249 16.22 7.50 20.49
CA THR A 249 15.34 7.06 21.58
C THR A 249 14.03 6.47 21.06
N SER A 250 13.39 7.13 20.08
CA SER A 250 12.16 6.62 19.48
C SER A 250 12.41 5.34 18.69
N LEU A 251 13.55 5.22 17.99
CA LEU A 251 13.94 4.00 17.27
C LEU A 251 14.09 2.81 18.23
N THR A 252 14.87 3.00 19.32
CA THR A 252 15.04 1.96 20.34
C THR A 252 13.70 1.55 20.93
N PHE A 253 12.83 2.52 21.23
CA PHE A 253 11.49 2.24 21.76
C PHE A 253 10.64 1.42 20.79
N MET A 254 10.65 1.75 19.50
CA MET A 254 9.94 0.98 18.45
C MET A 254 10.42 -0.47 18.39
N CYS A 255 11.75 -0.68 18.39
CA CYS A 255 12.35 -2.02 18.41
C CYS A 255 11.95 -2.80 19.66
N LEU A 256 12.01 -2.18 20.85
CA LEU A 256 11.61 -2.81 22.10
C LEU A 256 10.13 -3.21 22.10
N MET A 257 9.25 -2.36 21.56
CA MET A 257 7.82 -2.69 21.44
C MET A 257 7.59 -3.85 20.46
N GLY A 258 8.31 -3.91 19.34
CA GLY A 258 8.27 -5.04 18.42
C GLY A 258 8.68 -6.34 19.10
N ILE A 259 9.83 -6.35 19.77
CA ILE A 259 10.35 -7.51 20.50
C ILE A 259 9.39 -7.94 21.62
N LEU A 260 8.87 -7.00 22.40
CA LEU A 260 7.94 -7.28 23.51
C LEU A 260 6.65 -7.91 22.98
N CYS A 261 6.02 -7.29 21.98
CA CYS A 261 4.79 -7.82 21.39
C CYS A 261 5.03 -9.17 20.71
N GLY A 262 6.16 -9.34 20.00
CA GLY A 262 6.55 -10.62 19.39
C GLY A 262 6.76 -11.73 20.44
N ALA A 263 7.41 -11.44 21.56
CA ALA A 263 7.59 -12.38 22.65
C ALA A 263 6.25 -12.75 23.33
N ILE A 264 5.37 -11.76 23.53
CA ILE A 264 4.02 -12.01 24.10
C ILE A 264 3.22 -12.91 23.15
N THR A 265 3.19 -12.61 21.84
CA THR A 265 2.44 -13.41 20.88
C THR A 265 2.95 -14.83 20.80
N LEU A 266 4.26 -15.08 20.79
CA LEU A 266 4.84 -16.43 20.86
C LEU A 266 4.39 -17.18 22.11
N LYS A 267 4.37 -16.52 23.25
CA LYS A 267 3.94 -17.15 24.52
C LYS A 267 2.44 -17.51 24.53
N ILE A 268 1.62 -16.82 23.75
CA ILE A 268 0.17 -17.06 23.62
C ILE A 268 -0.11 -18.16 22.56
N GLY A 269 0.90 -18.65 21.84
CA GLY A 269 0.73 -19.59 20.73
C GLY A 269 0.48 -18.93 19.37
N ILE A 270 0.77 -17.62 19.27
CA ILE A 270 0.67 -16.81 18.05
C ILE A 270 2.07 -16.50 17.53
N HIS A 271 2.27 -16.48 16.21
CA HIS A 271 3.60 -16.24 15.65
C HIS A 271 4.13 -14.82 15.97
N ALA A 272 5.45 -14.69 16.21
CA ALA A 272 6.09 -13.40 16.55
C ALA A 272 5.88 -12.31 15.49
N LEU A 273 5.78 -12.70 14.22
CA LEU A 273 5.54 -11.80 13.10
C LEU A 273 4.28 -10.95 13.30
N PHE A 274 3.20 -11.56 13.78
CA PHE A 274 1.98 -10.82 14.12
C PHE A 274 2.21 -9.80 15.24
N GLY A 275 3.00 -10.17 16.25
CA GLY A 275 3.36 -9.25 17.34
C GLY A 275 4.12 -8.03 16.87
N PHE A 276 5.12 -8.22 15.99
CA PHE A 276 5.87 -7.11 15.38
C PHE A 276 4.99 -6.23 14.50
N PHE A 277 4.10 -6.81 13.71
CA PHE A 277 3.15 -6.09 12.86
C PHE A 277 2.19 -5.21 13.70
N ILE A 278 1.56 -5.78 14.72
CA ILE A 278 0.66 -5.04 15.63
C ILE A 278 1.42 -3.96 16.43
N ALA A 279 2.66 -4.23 16.85
CA ALA A 279 3.51 -3.22 17.49
C ALA A 279 3.78 -2.05 16.54
N GLY A 280 4.03 -2.34 15.26
CA GLY A 280 4.18 -1.32 14.22
C GLY A 280 2.96 -0.42 14.13
N ILE A 281 1.75 -0.99 14.03
CA ILE A 281 0.48 -0.23 13.98
C ILE A 281 0.32 0.61 15.26
N MET A 282 0.52 0.00 16.41
CA MET A 282 0.38 0.64 17.72
C MET A 282 1.30 1.88 17.87
N VAL A 283 2.55 1.75 17.43
CA VAL A 283 3.53 2.86 17.50
C VAL A 283 3.28 3.86 16.37
N GLY A 284 2.94 3.40 15.18
CA GLY A 284 2.66 4.23 14.00
C GLY A 284 1.47 5.18 14.20
N GLU A 285 0.46 4.73 14.92
CA GLU A 285 -0.72 5.53 15.29
C GLU A 285 -0.49 6.55 16.43
N ALA A 286 0.70 6.52 17.07
CA ALA A 286 1.03 7.48 18.12
C ALA A 286 1.32 8.87 17.53
N LYS A 287 0.45 9.84 17.82
CA LYS A 287 0.58 11.23 17.32
C LYS A 287 1.89 11.93 17.72
N ALA A 288 2.51 11.47 18.79
CA ALA A 288 3.77 12.04 19.29
C ALA A 288 5.00 11.52 18.54
N LEU A 289 4.89 10.46 17.72
CA LEU A 289 6.01 9.86 17.00
C LEU A 289 6.60 10.85 15.98
N PRO A 290 7.91 11.20 16.10
CA PRO A 290 8.54 12.08 15.15
C PRO A 290 8.60 11.44 13.75
N GLU A 291 8.23 12.19 12.72
CA GLU A 291 8.29 11.73 11.34
C GLU A 291 9.72 11.31 10.92
N LYS A 292 10.74 12.04 11.41
CA LYS A 292 12.14 11.69 11.18
C LYS A 292 12.47 10.27 11.69
N SER A 293 11.94 9.87 12.85
CA SER A 293 12.18 8.53 13.41
C SER A 293 11.49 7.46 12.56
N ARG A 294 10.27 7.72 12.06
CA ARG A 294 9.56 6.85 11.12
C ARG A 294 10.35 6.67 9.83
N GLN A 295 10.86 7.76 9.24
CA GLN A 295 11.65 7.72 8.02
C GLN A 295 12.97 6.95 8.19
N VAL A 296 13.69 7.14 9.31
CA VAL A 296 14.96 6.45 9.54
C VAL A 296 14.78 4.94 9.63
N ILE A 297 13.76 4.45 10.38
CA ILE A 297 13.51 3.00 10.47
C ILE A 297 13.07 2.44 9.12
N SER A 298 12.19 3.13 8.39
CA SER A 298 11.74 2.71 7.08
C SER A 298 12.91 2.63 6.10
N GLN A 299 13.77 3.64 6.04
CA GLN A 299 14.96 3.64 5.19
C GLN A 299 15.92 2.50 5.53
N MET A 300 16.18 2.23 6.81
CA MET A 300 17.05 1.15 7.26
C MET A 300 16.46 -0.22 6.85
N VAL A 301 15.17 -0.42 7.08
CA VAL A 301 14.48 -1.67 6.74
C VAL A 301 14.50 -1.91 5.23
N HIS A 302 14.18 -0.91 4.42
CA HIS A 302 14.22 -1.02 2.96
C HIS A 302 15.64 -1.10 2.38
N ALA A 303 16.64 -0.53 3.07
CA ALA A 303 18.01 -0.54 2.56
C ALA A 303 18.75 -1.85 2.84
N LEU A 304 18.45 -2.50 3.95
CA LEU A 304 19.24 -3.62 4.46
C LEU A 304 18.40 -4.88 4.67
N PHE A 305 17.33 -4.77 5.44
CA PHE A 305 16.61 -5.93 5.95
C PHE A 305 15.71 -6.60 4.92
N ILE A 306 14.93 -5.81 4.16
CA ILE A 306 14.06 -6.32 3.10
C ILE A 306 14.85 -7.05 2.02
N PRO A 307 15.93 -6.48 1.44
CA PRO A 307 16.73 -7.18 0.44
C PRO A 307 17.30 -8.51 0.95
N LEU A 308 17.84 -8.55 2.16
CA LEU A 308 18.41 -9.77 2.73
C LEU A 308 17.36 -10.86 2.90
N PHE A 309 16.17 -10.51 3.36
CA PHE A 309 15.07 -11.46 3.50
C PHE A 309 14.61 -12.00 2.14
N PHE A 310 14.26 -11.14 1.18
CA PHE A 310 13.73 -11.61 -0.10
C PHE A 310 14.76 -12.34 -0.96
N VAL A 311 16.02 -11.95 -0.89
CA VAL A 311 17.10 -12.73 -1.53
C VAL A 311 17.22 -14.12 -0.88
N SER A 312 17.13 -14.22 0.46
CA SER A 312 17.20 -15.51 1.16
C SER A 312 16.06 -16.46 0.74
N VAL A 313 14.89 -15.94 0.44
CA VAL A 313 13.75 -16.71 -0.10
C VAL A 313 14.12 -17.37 -1.43
N GLY A 314 14.75 -16.61 -2.35
CA GLY A 314 15.22 -17.15 -3.64
C GLY A 314 16.36 -18.16 -3.52
N LEU A 315 17.19 -18.04 -2.47
CA LEU A 315 18.30 -18.98 -2.21
C LEU A 315 17.83 -20.36 -1.70
N LYS A 316 16.66 -20.47 -1.09
CA LYS A 316 16.18 -21.69 -0.42
C LYS A 316 15.57 -22.72 -1.36
N VAL A 317 15.10 -22.32 -2.54
CA VAL A 317 14.30 -23.18 -3.42
C VAL A 317 14.85 -23.21 -4.84
N ASP A 318 14.89 -24.40 -5.45
CA ASP A 318 15.19 -24.55 -6.87
C ASP A 318 13.93 -24.29 -7.70
N PHE A 319 13.82 -23.08 -8.21
CA PHE A 319 12.65 -22.63 -8.96
C PHE A 319 12.47 -23.34 -10.31
N LEU A 320 13.55 -23.82 -10.95
CA LEU A 320 13.43 -24.52 -12.24
C LEU A 320 12.95 -25.95 -12.07
N ASN A 321 13.48 -26.68 -11.08
CA ASN A 321 13.06 -28.06 -10.83
C ASN A 321 11.65 -28.15 -10.23
N ASN A 322 11.25 -27.14 -9.45
CA ASN A 322 9.98 -27.10 -8.76
C ASN A 322 8.92 -26.25 -9.47
N PHE A 323 9.18 -25.76 -10.69
CA PHE A 323 8.20 -25.01 -11.46
C PHE A 323 7.15 -25.93 -12.09
N ASP A 324 5.93 -25.86 -11.61
CA ASP A 324 4.77 -26.53 -12.19
C ASP A 324 3.90 -25.50 -12.93
N PRO A 325 3.87 -25.51 -14.28
CA PRO A 325 3.10 -24.53 -15.06
C PRO A 325 1.61 -24.57 -14.79
N PHE A 326 1.05 -25.76 -14.54
CA PHE A 326 -0.38 -25.90 -14.23
C PHE A 326 -0.70 -25.24 -12.89
N LEU A 327 0.06 -25.56 -11.86
CA LEU A 327 -0.15 -25.01 -10.52
C LEU A 327 0.11 -23.49 -10.50
N ALA A 328 1.15 -23.02 -11.17
CA ALA A 328 1.46 -21.59 -11.30
C ALA A 328 0.30 -20.82 -12.00
N ALA A 329 -0.22 -21.36 -13.11
CA ALA A 329 -1.37 -20.79 -13.80
C ALA A 329 -2.64 -20.85 -12.93
N PHE A 330 -2.86 -21.96 -12.22
CA PHE A 330 -4.00 -22.13 -11.33
C PHE A 330 -4.02 -21.08 -10.21
N ILE A 331 -2.92 -20.94 -9.47
CA ILE A 331 -2.82 -19.97 -8.36
C ILE A 331 -2.92 -18.54 -8.90
N PHE A 332 -2.24 -18.22 -10.00
CA PHE A 332 -2.27 -16.89 -10.60
C PHE A 332 -3.67 -16.50 -11.10
N ILE A 333 -4.31 -17.34 -11.93
CA ILE A 333 -5.59 -17.00 -12.54
C ILE A 333 -6.70 -17.01 -11.50
N LEU A 334 -6.77 -18.07 -10.68
CA LEU A 334 -7.81 -18.21 -9.66
C LEU A 334 -7.70 -17.11 -8.61
N GLY A 335 -6.50 -16.84 -8.09
CA GLY A 335 -6.27 -15.77 -7.12
C GLY A 335 -6.57 -14.38 -7.68
N THR A 336 -6.18 -14.10 -8.92
CA THR A 336 -6.47 -12.82 -9.60
C THR A 336 -7.96 -12.60 -9.77
N ILE A 337 -8.68 -13.61 -10.31
CA ILE A 337 -10.14 -13.52 -10.53
C ILE A 337 -10.87 -13.39 -9.19
N ALA A 338 -10.50 -14.19 -8.20
CA ALA A 338 -11.18 -14.21 -6.92
C ALA A 338 -11.07 -12.86 -6.20
N ARG A 339 -9.86 -12.27 -6.11
CA ARG A 339 -9.65 -10.94 -5.51
C ARG A 339 -10.36 -9.83 -6.28
N PHE A 340 -10.25 -9.86 -7.62
CA PHE A 340 -10.99 -8.90 -8.44
C PHE A 340 -12.50 -8.96 -8.18
N VAL A 341 -13.09 -10.15 -8.13
CA VAL A 341 -14.53 -10.37 -7.89
C VAL A 341 -14.90 -9.94 -6.46
N GLY A 342 -14.09 -10.29 -5.45
CA GLY A 342 -14.30 -9.90 -4.06
C GLY A 342 -14.38 -8.39 -3.88
N ALA A 343 -13.38 -7.68 -4.38
CA ALA A 343 -13.34 -6.23 -4.36
C ALA A 343 -14.47 -5.60 -5.21
N TRP A 344 -14.77 -6.17 -6.38
CA TRP A 344 -15.87 -5.70 -7.25
C TRP A 344 -17.22 -5.75 -6.55
N ILE A 345 -17.52 -6.84 -5.86
CA ILE A 345 -18.74 -7.01 -5.07
C ILE A 345 -18.76 -6.03 -3.92
N GLY A 346 -17.62 -5.87 -3.21
CA GLY A 346 -17.48 -4.92 -2.12
C GLY A 346 -17.76 -3.48 -2.54
N VAL A 347 -17.16 -3.04 -3.63
CA VAL A 347 -17.43 -1.70 -4.19
C VAL A 347 -18.90 -1.56 -4.59
N THR A 348 -19.50 -2.62 -5.11
CA THR A 348 -20.94 -2.59 -5.47
C THR A 348 -21.82 -2.39 -4.23
N PHE A 349 -21.50 -3.03 -3.10
CA PHE A 349 -22.24 -2.87 -1.84
C PHE A 349 -22.06 -1.49 -1.19
N THR A 350 -21.05 -0.70 -1.57
CA THR A 350 -20.96 0.69 -1.10
C THR A 350 -22.04 1.57 -1.73
N GLY A 351 -22.54 1.21 -2.91
CA GLY A 351 -23.52 1.98 -3.68
C GLY A 351 -22.98 3.29 -4.27
N ARG A 352 -21.74 3.65 -3.96
CA ARG A 352 -21.19 5.00 -4.19
C ARG A 352 -20.14 5.05 -5.30
N HIS A 353 -19.27 4.15 -5.45
CA HIS A 353 -18.08 4.26 -6.31
C HIS A 353 -18.24 3.57 -7.66
N LYS A 354 -19.42 3.62 -8.28
CA LYS A 354 -19.72 2.88 -9.54
C LYS A 354 -18.77 3.20 -10.69
N ALA A 355 -18.43 4.47 -10.90
CA ALA A 355 -17.51 4.90 -11.96
C ALA A 355 -16.06 4.44 -11.72
N ASN A 356 -15.67 4.26 -10.46
CA ASN A 356 -14.33 3.85 -10.05
C ASN A 356 -14.20 2.35 -9.78
N ARG A 357 -15.31 1.59 -9.88
CA ARG A 357 -15.39 0.19 -9.49
C ARG A 357 -14.30 -0.66 -10.12
N MET A 358 -14.04 -0.49 -11.41
CA MET A 358 -13.01 -1.25 -12.14
C MET A 358 -11.61 -0.99 -11.56
N ILE A 359 -11.25 0.28 -11.33
CA ILE A 359 -9.93 0.67 -10.83
C ILE A 359 -9.74 0.19 -9.39
N ILE A 360 -10.76 0.39 -8.53
CA ILE A 360 -10.70 -0.06 -7.14
C ILE A 360 -10.54 -1.59 -7.09
N SER A 361 -11.28 -2.33 -7.92
CA SER A 361 -11.18 -3.80 -7.94
C SER A 361 -9.82 -4.29 -8.46
N LEU A 362 -9.26 -3.64 -9.48
CA LEU A 362 -7.91 -3.95 -9.98
C LEU A 362 -6.85 -3.72 -8.91
N ALA A 363 -7.00 -2.66 -8.10
CA ALA A 363 -6.04 -2.30 -7.05
C ALA A 363 -5.90 -3.37 -5.95
N HIS A 364 -6.88 -4.28 -5.81
CA HIS A 364 -6.87 -5.37 -4.83
C HIS A 364 -6.26 -6.68 -5.37
N ILE A 365 -5.89 -6.74 -6.67
CA ILE A 365 -5.35 -7.95 -7.30
C ILE A 365 -3.97 -8.37 -6.76
N PRO A 366 -2.98 -7.48 -6.53
CA PRO A 366 -1.64 -7.93 -6.18
C PRO A 366 -1.60 -8.67 -4.85
N GLY A 367 -0.93 -9.83 -4.85
CA GLY A 367 -0.64 -10.56 -3.60
C GLY A 367 0.67 -10.14 -2.95
N GLY A 368 1.62 -9.71 -3.78
CA GLY A 368 2.87 -9.11 -3.37
C GLY A 368 3.67 -9.89 -2.33
N GLU A 369 4.41 -9.15 -1.52
CA GLU A 369 5.34 -9.67 -0.53
C GLU A 369 4.67 -10.49 0.58
N MET A 370 3.45 -10.14 0.97
CA MET A 370 2.74 -10.87 2.04
C MET A 370 2.42 -12.31 1.66
N GLN A 371 2.06 -12.58 0.40
CA GLN A 371 1.89 -13.94 -0.08
C GLN A 371 3.17 -14.76 0.04
N ILE A 372 4.31 -14.14 -0.27
CA ILE A 372 5.63 -14.79 -0.23
C ILE A 372 6.02 -15.10 1.22
N VAL A 373 5.82 -14.16 2.14
CA VAL A 373 6.08 -14.36 3.58
C VAL A 373 5.26 -15.52 4.12
N ILE A 374 3.97 -15.53 3.83
CA ILE A 374 3.04 -16.57 4.29
C ILE A 374 3.39 -17.92 3.65
N GLY A 375 3.73 -17.93 2.34
CA GLY A 375 4.19 -19.12 1.64
C GLY A 375 5.48 -19.68 2.22
N MET A 376 6.43 -18.82 2.61
CA MET A 376 7.68 -19.22 3.24
C MET A 376 7.43 -19.90 4.60
N LEU A 377 6.57 -19.33 5.42
CA LEU A 377 6.17 -19.96 6.68
C LEU A 377 5.51 -21.32 6.46
N ALA A 378 4.68 -21.44 5.43
CA ALA A 378 4.01 -22.71 5.13
C ALA A 378 4.97 -23.81 4.71
N ILE A 379 6.05 -23.50 3.96
CA ILE A 379 7.12 -24.46 3.67
C ILE A 379 7.82 -24.88 4.97
N GLU A 380 8.17 -23.92 5.83
CA GLU A 380 8.88 -24.18 7.06
C GLU A 380 8.08 -25.10 8.00
N TYR A 381 6.76 -24.89 8.08
CA TYR A 381 5.84 -25.76 8.81
C TYR A 381 5.44 -27.02 8.02
N LYS A 382 6.03 -27.29 6.86
CA LYS A 382 5.74 -28.47 6.02
C LYS A 382 4.26 -28.64 5.64
N LEU A 383 3.57 -27.50 5.45
CA LEU A 383 2.17 -27.45 5.02
C LEU A 383 2.01 -27.63 3.53
N ILE A 384 2.96 -27.10 2.78
CA ILE A 384 3.02 -27.10 1.33
C ILE A 384 4.34 -27.70 0.87
N THR A 385 4.36 -28.11 -0.38
CA THR A 385 5.59 -28.54 -1.06
C THR A 385 6.25 -27.38 -1.80
N GLU A 386 7.52 -27.54 -2.20
CA GLU A 386 8.26 -26.53 -2.95
C GLU A 386 7.57 -26.08 -4.24
N PRO A 387 6.95 -26.97 -5.07
CA PRO A 387 6.20 -26.53 -6.24
C PRO A 387 5.06 -25.56 -5.91
N VAL A 388 4.36 -25.75 -4.79
CA VAL A 388 3.30 -24.83 -4.35
C VAL A 388 3.87 -23.45 -3.98
N PHE A 389 4.99 -23.45 -3.27
CA PHE A 389 5.67 -22.20 -2.92
C PHE A 389 6.17 -21.44 -4.15
N VAL A 390 6.79 -22.14 -5.10
CA VAL A 390 7.23 -21.55 -6.38
C VAL A 390 6.06 -20.94 -7.13
N ALA A 391 4.91 -21.63 -7.16
CA ALA A 391 3.70 -21.12 -7.81
C ALA A 391 3.13 -19.88 -7.08
N ILE A 392 3.19 -19.82 -5.74
CA ILE A 392 2.79 -18.65 -4.96
C ILE A 392 3.71 -17.46 -5.28
N VAL A 393 5.03 -17.66 -5.24
CA VAL A 393 6.00 -16.59 -5.57
C VAL A 393 5.80 -16.09 -7.00
N PHE A 394 5.64 -16.99 -7.96
CA PHE A 394 5.35 -16.64 -9.35
C PHE A 394 4.07 -15.80 -9.48
N GLY A 395 2.99 -16.22 -8.83
CA GLY A 395 1.72 -15.50 -8.83
C GLY A 395 1.83 -14.11 -8.20
N ALA A 396 2.54 -13.99 -7.07
CA ALA A 396 2.77 -12.73 -6.38
C ALA A 396 3.57 -11.73 -7.24
N VAL A 397 4.65 -12.20 -7.86
CA VAL A 397 5.49 -11.40 -8.77
C VAL A 397 4.70 -10.97 -10.00
N LEU A 398 4.01 -11.91 -10.67
CA LEU A 398 3.28 -11.62 -11.89
C LEU A 398 2.12 -10.64 -11.67
N THR A 399 1.33 -10.82 -10.59
CA THR A 399 0.25 -9.88 -10.25
C THR A 399 0.77 -8.48 -9.94
N SER A 400 1.95 -8.37 -9.31
CA SER A 400 2.60 -7.08 -9.02
C SER A 400 3.06 -6.36 -10.30
N ILE A 401 3.58 -7.10 -11.29
CA ILE A 401 4.02 -6.56 -12.58
C ILE A 401 2.84 -6.05 -13.42
N ILE A 402 1.75 -6.79 -13.48
CA ILE A 402 0.62 -6.46 -14.36
C ILE A 402 -0.29 -5.37 -13.80
N LEU A 403 -0.27 -5.09 -12.50
CA LEU A 403 -1.16 -4.10 -11.87
C LEU A 403 -1.07 -2.72 -12.51
N GLY A 404 0.14 -2.17 -12.64
CA GLY A 404 0.35 -0.83 -13.19
C GLY A 404 -0.25 -0.65 -14.59
N PRO A 405 0.10 -1.53 -15.56
CA PRO A 405 -0.49 -1.52 -16.88
C PRO A 405 -2.02 -1.66 -16.89
N LEU A 406 -2.59 -2.58 -16.08
CA LEU A 406 -4.04 -2.78 -16.02
C LEU A 406 -4.77 -1.55 -15.47
N MET A 407 -4.27 -0.95 -14.40
CA MET A 407 -4.84 0.27 -13.84
C MET A 407 -4.74 1.45 -14.82
N ALA A 408 -3.59 1.63 -15.47
CA ALA A 408 -3.40 2.68 -16.48
C ALA A 408 -4.37 2.51 -17.67
N LEU A 409 -4.57 1.26 -18.13
CA LEU A 409 -5.53 0.95 -19.18
C LEU A 409 -6.97 1.25 -18.73
N SER A 410 -7.34 0.85 -17.52
CA SER A 410 -8.66 1.11 -16.95
C SER A 410 -8.97 2.61 -16.84
N LEU A 411 -7.97 3.43 -16.46
CA LEU A 411 -8.11 4.89 -16.44
C LEU A 411 -8.38 5.46 -17.83
N LYS A 412 -7.68 4.98 -18.87
CA LYS A 412 -7.91 5.41 -20.26
C LYS A 412 -9.29 5.04 -20.79
N MET A 413 -9.83 3.90 -20.36
CA MET A 413 -11.15 3.41 -20.79
C MET A 413 -12.31 4.11 -20.09
N ARG A 414 -12.06 4.96 -19.13
CA ARG A 414 -13.07 5.66 -18.34
C ARG A 414 -13.90 6.59 -19.24
N LYS A 415 -15.22 6.37 -19.30
CA LYS A 415 -16.15 7.19 -20.12
C LYS A 415 -16.45 8.56 -19.47
N SER A 416 -16.52 8.62 -18.14
CA SER A 416 -16.73 9.84 -17.35
C SER A 416 -15.53 10.15 -16.49
N VAL A 417 -15.19 11.43 -16.39
CA VAL A 417 -14.13 11.95 -15.51
C VAL A 417 -14.82 12.52 -14.28
N ASN A 418 -14.50 12.00 -13.10
CA ASN A 418 -14.93 12.60 -11.86
C ASN A 418 -13.90 13.65 -11.43
N PRO A 419 -14.24 14.95 -11.38
CA PRO A 419 -13.29 15.97 -10.96
C PRO A 419 -12.69 15.72 -9.57
N LEU A 420 -13.44 15.07 -8.65
CA LEU A 420 -12.97 14.77 -7.30
C LEU A 420 -11.69 13.93 -7.26
N ASP A 421 -11.42 13.12 -8.31
CA ASP A 421 -10.20 12.31 -8.37
C ASP A 421 -8.93 13.16 -8.55
N TYR A 422 -9.09 14.42 -8.93
CA TYR A 422 -7.99 15.35 -9.20
C TYR A 422 -7.94 16.52 -8.22
N PHE A 423 -8.91 16.61 -7.28
CA PHE A 423 -8.84 17.59 -6.22
C PHE A 423 -7.78 17.22 -5.19
N LEU A 424 -6.93 18.17 -4.90
CA LEU A 424 -6.02 18.06 -3.77
C LEU A 424 -6.76 18.38 -2.47
N ARG A 425 -6.85 17.43 -1.55
CA ARG A 425 -7.59 17.60 -0.28
C ARG A 425 -7.16 18.82 0.54
N ARG A 426 -5.85 19.11 0.54
CA ARG A 426 -5.29 20.27 1.25
C ARG A 426 -5.46 21.59 0.48
N ALA A 427 -5.85 21.50 -0.78
CA ALA A 427 -6.04 22.65 -1.66
C ALA A 427 -7.52 22.98 -1.89
N MET A 428 -8.37 22.64 -0.94
CA MET A 428 -9.73 23.17 -0.81
C MET A 428 -9.70 24.31 0.21
N ILE A 429 -9.85 25.54 -0.27
CA ILE A 429 -9.67 26.73 0.55
C ILE A 429 -11.03 27.38 0.76
N SER A 430 -11.47 27.42 2.01
CA SER A 430 -12.82 27.85 2.38
C SER A 430 -13.06 29.35 2.25
N ASP A 431 -12.01 30.16 2.30
CA ASP A 431 -12.11 31.59 2.03
C ASP A 431 -10.76 32.19 1.63
N ILE A 432 -10.77 33.01 0.57
CA ILE A 432 -9.65 33.84 0.15
C ILE A 432 -10.12 35.27 -0.07
N ASP A 433 -9.26 36.24 0.20
CA ASP A 433 -9.54 37.66 0.03
C ASP A 433 -8.46 38.36 -0.84
N PRO A 434 -8.25 37.95 -2.09
CA PRO A 434 -7.29 38.58 -2.98
C PRO A 434 -7.85 39.91 -3.52
N ILE A 435 -6.94 40.81 -3.88
CA ILE A 435 -7.30 42.14 -4.40
C ILE A 435 -7.90 42.02 -5.81
N ASP A 436 -7.38 41.08 -6.63
CA ASP A 436 -7.77 40.88 -8.02
C ASP A 436 -7.57 39.42 -8.47
N LYS A 437 -7.96 39.11 -9.72
CA LYS A 437 -7.81 37.77 -10.32
C LYS A 437 -6.35 37.31 -10.38
N ASN A 438 -5.41 38.22 -10.61
CA ASN A 438 -3.99 37.87 -10.73
C ASN A 438 -3.42 37.41 -9.37
N SER A 439 -3.78 38.13 -8.31
CA SER A 439 -3.43 37.76 -6.92
C SER A 439 -4.04 36.42 -6.52
N ALA A 440 -5.28 36.14 -6.94
CA ALA A 440 -5.93 34.84 -6.72
C ALA A 440 -5.19 33.70 -7.44
N ILE A 441 -4.89 33.86 -8.73
CA ILE A 441 -4.14 32.86 -9.51
C ILE A 441 -2.75 32.63 -8.91
N ARG A 442 -2.05 33.68 -8.50
CA ARG A 442 -0.72 33.59 -7.88
C ARG A 442 -0.76 32.83 -6.57
N PHE A 443 -1.74 33.08 -5.73
CA PHE A 443 -1.95 32.35 -4.48
C PHE A 443 -2.22 30.86 -4.73
N LEU A 444 -3.12 30.53 -5.65
CA LEU A 444 -3.44 29.14 -5.99
C LEU A 444 -2.28 28.41 -6.67
N SER A 445 -1.47 29.13 -7.45
CA SER A 445 -0.23 28.58 -8.02
C SER A 445 0.82 28.24 -6.95
N GLN A 446 0.89 29.04 -5.88
CA GLN A 446 1.74 28.73 -4.75
C GLN A 446 1.28 27.45 -4.03
N VAL A 447 -0.02 27.27 -3.82
CA VAL A 447 -0.57 26.04 -3.21
C VAL A 447 -0.23 24.80 -4.04
N LEU A 448 -0.30 24.92 -5.39
CA LEU A 448 0.07 23.83 -6.30
C LEU A 448 1.57 23.52 -6.30
N SER A 449 2.44 24.53 -6.20
CA SER A 449 3.89 24.35 -6.25
C SER A 449 4.47 23.58 -5.05
N GLU A 450 3.67 23.36 -3.99
CA GLU A 450 4.03 22.52 -2.84
C GLU A 450 3.88 21.02 -3.11
N GLU A 451 3.31 20.62 -4.26
CA GLU A 451 3.21 19.23 -4.67
C GLU A 451 4.51 18.75 -5.35
N GLU A 452 4.86 17.48 -5.13
CA GLU A 452 6.01 16.84 -5.80
C GLU A 452 5.84 16.88 -7.33
N ASP A 453 6.94 17.08 -8.06
CA ASP A 453 7.01 17.18 -9.52
C ASP A 453 6.24 18.37 -10.14
N MET A 454 5.82 19.35 -9.34
CA MET A 454 5.29 20.59 -9.88
C MET A 454 6.42 21.58 -10.19
N PRO A 455 6.28 22.40 -11.24
CA PRO A 455 7.11 23.58 -11.43
C PRO A 455 7.01 24.50 -10.20
N ASP A 456 7.97 25.40 -10.09
CA ASP A 456 7.88 26.46 -9.10
C ASP A 456 6.62 27.34 -9.31
N LYS A 457 6.25 28.08 -8.28
CA LYS A 457 5.02 28.89 -8.29
C LYS A 457 4.97 29.91 -9.44
N GLU A 458 6.11 30.47 -9.82
CA GLU A 458 6.16 31.47 -10.91
C GLU A 458 5.95 30.79 -12.26
N GLY A 459 6.52 29.61 -12.51
CA GLY A 459 6.31 28.84 -13.73
C GLY A 459 4.86 28.41 -13.92
N ILE A 460 4.18 28.01 -12.84
CA ILE A 460 2.73 27.70 -12.86
C ILE A 460 1.93 28.99 -13.14
N TYR A 461 2.23 30.06 -12.38
CA TYR A 461 1.53 31.34 -12.51
C TYR A 461 1.63 31.91 -13.92
N GLU A 462 2.85 31.99 -14.49
CA GLU A 462 3.07 32.53 -15.83
C GLU A 462 2.29 31.74 -16.90
N THR A 463 2.24 30.41 -16.77
CA THR A 463 1.54 29.57 -17.72
C THR A 463 0.02 29.78 -17.63
N VAL A 464 -0.52 29.87 -16.42
CA VAL A 464 -1.95 30.09 -16.20
C VAL A 464 -2.37 31.49 -16.61
N ILE A 465 -1.61 32.52 -16.24
CA ILE A 465 -1.96 33.91 -16.55
C ILE A 465 -1.87 34.19 -18.05
N LYS A 466 -0.91 33.59 -18.75
CA LYS A 466 -0.83 33.67 -20.20
C LYS A 466 -2.11 33.14 -20.85
N ARG A 467 -2.59 31.99 -20.40
CA ARG A 467 -3.80 31.36 -20.91
C ARG A 467 -5.07 32.16 -20.55
N GLU A 468 -5.11 32.71 -19.33
CA GLU A 468 -6.21 33.56 -18.86
C GLU A 468 -6.33 34.86 -19.67
N ASN A 469 -5.17 35.45 -20.06
CA ASN A 469 -5.12 36.66 -20.88
C ASN A 469 -5.47 36.40 -22.36
N GLU A 470 -5.25 35.19 -22.88
CA GLU A 470 -5.68 34.81 -24.23
C GLU A 470 -7.19 34.66 -24.34
N MET A 471 -7.81 34.12 -23.32
CA MET A 471 -9.27 33.92 -23.24
C MET A 471 -9.65 33.79 -21.77
N GLY A 472 -10.40 34.75 -21.26
CA GLY A 472 -10.92 34.72 -19.89
C GLY A 472 -11.67 33.43 -19.57
N THR A 473 -11.52 32.96 -18.34
CA THR A 473 -12.07 31.66 -17.90
C THR A 473 -13.24 31.82 -16.94
N ALA A 474 -13.76 33.03 -16.75
CA ALA A 474 -14.98 33.26 -15.96
C ALA A 474 -16.21 32.70 -16.67
N LEU A 475 -17.05 32.07 -15.91
CA LEU A 475 -18.36 31.57 -16.31
C LEU A 475 -19.45 32.39 -15.61
N GLU A 476 -20.70 32.14 -15.99
CA GLU A 476 -21.87 32.64 -15.25
C GLU A 476 -21.94 32.05 -13.85
N ASN A 477 -22.77 32.63 -12.98
CA ASN A 477 -23.01 32.19 -11.61
C ASN A 477 -21.80 32.27 -10.66
N GLY A 478 -20.91 33.22 -10.91
CA GLY A 478 -19.80 33.50 -10.00
C GLY A 478 -18.69 32.44 -9.98
N VAL A 479 -18.45 31.78 -11.09
CA VAL A 479 -17.45 30.71 -11.23
C VAL A 479 -16.33 31.14 -12.18
N ALA A 480 -15.08 30.84 -11.84
CA ALA A 480 -13.96 30.92 -12.74
C ALA A 480 -13.18 29.60 -12.76
N ILE A 481 -12.69 29.23 -13.95
CA ILE A 481 -11.92 27.98 -14.16
C ILE A 481 -10.57 28.32 -14.83
N PRO A 482 -9.67 29.08 -14.16
CA PRO A 482 -8.33 29.28 -14.68
C PRO A 482 -7.62 27.95 -14.85
N HIS A 483 -6.96 27.76 -16.01
CA HIS A 483 -6.35 26.48 -16.34
C HIS A 483 -5.12 26.62 -17.21
N ALA A 484 -4.21 25.64 -17.12
CA ALA A 484 -3.05 25.55 -17.99
C ALA A 484 -2.63 24.10 -18.27
N GLN A 485 -1.89 23.94 -19.37
CA GLN A 485 -1.22 22.68 -19.71
C GLN A 485 0.27 22.80 -19.36
N ILE A 486 0.79 21.84 -18.59
CA ILE A 486 2.16 21.86 -18.11
C ILE A 486 2.88 20.57 -18.55
N ARG A 487 4.16 20.73 -18.98
CA ARG A 487 5.04 19.61 -19.29
C ARG A 487 5.59 18.97 -18.01
N GLY A 488 5.80 17.66 -18.05
CA GLY A 488 6.46 16.96 -16.96
C GLY A 488 5.54 16.44 -15.88
N ILE A 489 4.28 16.87 -15.81
CA ILE A 489 3.28 16.28 -14.93
C ILE A 489 2.58 15.09 -15.59
N SER A 490 2.17 14.11 -14.81
CA SER A 490 1.58 12.85 -15.29
C SER A 490 0.07 12.74 -15.10
N SER A 491 -0.54 13.62 -14.29
CA SER A 491 -1.99 13.66 -14.05
C SER A 491 -2.50 15.08 -13.86
N PRO A 492 -3.82 15.33 -14.03
CA PRO A 492 -4.44 16.60 -13.69
C PRO A 492 -4.40 16.91 -12.20
N PHE A 493 -4.43 18.21 -11.87
CA PHE A 493 -4.60 18.70 -10.50
C PHE A 493 -5.63 19.82 -10.49
N ILE A 494 -6.47 19.82 -9.43
CA ILE A 494 -7.49 20.84 -9.22
C ILE A 494 -7.32 21.43 -7.82
N VAL A 495 -7.21 22.75 -7.76
CA VAL A 495 -7.29 23.51 -6.51
C VAL A 495 -8.58 24.30 -6.54
N PHE A 496 -9.32 24.26 -5.44
CA PHE A 496 -10.54 25.04 -5.27
C PHE A 496 -10.34 26.13 -4.22
N ALA A 497 -10.82 27.32 -4.51
CA ALA A 497 -10.95 28.39 -3.52
C ALA A 497 -12.30 29.09 -3.62
N ARG A 498 -12.82 29.47 -2.47
CA ARG A 498 -14.00 30.34 -2.36
C ARG A 498 -13.57 31.73 -1.92
N SER A 499 -14.18 32.76 -2.49
CA SER A 499 -14.11 34.12 -1.99
C SER A 499 -15.51 34.58 -1.56
N ILE A 500 -15.70 34.84 -0.28
CA ILE A 500 -16.98 35.31 0.26
C ILE A 500 -17.29 36.72 -0.28
N LYS A 501 -16.30 37.59 -0.37
CA LYS A 501 -16.48 38.96 -0.91
C LYS A 501 -16.68 38.98 -2.42
N GLY A 502 -16.18 37.97 -3.13
CA GLY A 502 -16.18 37.94 -4.58
C GLY A 502 -15.06 38.77 -5.21
N ILE A 503 -14.61 38.35 -6.38
CA ILE A 503 -13.47 38.93 -7.12
C ILE A 503 -14.00 39.36 -8.49
N ASN A 504 -13.60 40.53 -8.98
CA ASN A 504 -13.86 40.91 -10.36
C ASN A 504 -12.97 40.04 -11.32
N TRP A 505 -13.63 39.18 -12.09
CA TRP A 505 -12.99 38.27 -13.06
C TRP A 505 -13.40 38.52 -14.50
N ASP A 506 -14.04 39.67 -14.75
CA ASP A 506 -14.63 40.02 -16.05
C ASP A 506 -15.65 38.96 -16.53
N SER A 507 -16.50 38.48 -15.62
CA SER A 507 -17.52 37.48 -15.90
C SER A 507 -18.54 37.92 -16.96
N PRO A 508 -19.03 37.00 -17.85
CA PRO A 508 -20.01 37.33 -18.89
C PRO A 508 -21.32 37.93 -18.37
N ASP A 509 -21.74 37.56 -17.16
CA ASP A 509 -22.95 38.06 -16.51
C ASP A 509 -22.73 39.31 -15.65
N GLY A 510 -21.49 39.85 -15.63
CA GLY A 510 -21.11 41.03 -14.86
C GLY A 510 -21.08 40.85 -13.35
N LYS A 511 -21.24 39.63 -12.85
CA LYS A 511 -21.20 39.32 -11.42
C LYS A 511 -19.80 39.06 -10.93
N LEU A 512 -19.58 39.21 -9.62
CA LEU A 512 -18.34 38.83 -8.99
C LEU A 512 -18.16 37.28 -8.96
N THR A 513 -16.94 36.83 -9.10
CA THR A 513 -16.57 35.42 -8.99
C THR A 513 -16.36 35.06 -7.53
N HIS A 514 -17.06 34.04 -7.07
CA HIS A 514 -16.98 33.50 -5.71
C HIS A 514 -16.29 32.15 -5.66
N PHE A 515 -16.29 31.39 -6.75
CA PHE A 515 -15.78 30.00 -6.82
C PHE A 515 -14.71 29.90 -7.90
N ILE A 516 -13.49 29.53 -7.50
CA ILE A 516 -12.34 29.48 -8.39
C ILE A 516 -11.82 28.05 -8.41
N PHE A 517 -11.70 27.47 -9.62
CA PHE A 517 -11.15 26.14 -9.85
C PHE A 517 -9.90 26.28 -10.71
N LEU A 518 -8.71 26.31 -10.07
CA LEU A 518 -7.46 26.28 -10.83
C LEU A 518 -7.16 24.85 -11.25
N ILE A 519 -7.07 24.62 -12.57
CA ILE A 519 -6.88 23.29 -13.15
C ILE A 519 -5.56 23.27 -13.91
N ILE A 520 -4.69 22.33 -13.54
CA ILE A 520 -3.46 22.05 -14.28
C ILE A 520 -3.55 20.64 -14.86
N VAL A 521 -3.25 20.51 -16.16
CA VAL A 521 -3.32 19.22 -16.86
C VAL A 521 -2.02 18.93 -17.61
N PRO A 522 -1.69 17.64 -17.85
CA PRO A 522 -0.57 17.26 -18.70
C PRO A 522 -0.76 17.77 -20.15
N GLU A 523 0.30 18.30 -20.76
CA GLU A 523 0.26 18.78 -22.16
C GLU A 523 -0.22 17.69 -23.14
N LYS A 524 0.04 16.42 -22.84
CA LYS A 524 -0.31 15.27 -23.69
C LYS A 524 -1.77 14.82 -23.58
N ASP A 525 -2.57 15.38 -22.65
CA ASP A 525 -3.92 14.90 -22.36
C ASP A 525 -4.96 16.05 -22.37
N SER A 526 -5.08 16.72 -23.51
CA SER A 526 -6.07 17.79 -23.69
C SER A 526 -7.53 17.32 -23.61
N ALA A 527 -7.79 16.03 -23.83
CA ALA A 527 -9.15 15.47 -23.75
C ALA A 527 -9.68 15.43 -22.30
N ILE A 528 -8.82 15.17 -21.32
CA ILE A 528 -9.21 15.13 -19.90
C ILE A 528 -9.55 16.53 -19.39
N HIS A 529 -8.83 17.55 -19.86
CA HIS A 529 -9.09 18.95 -19.52
C HIS A 529 -10.54 19.34 -19.83
N LEU A 530 -11.00 19.11 -21.07
CA LEU A 530 -12.36 19.45 -21.49
C LEU A 530 -13.43 18.72 -20.64
N LYS A 531 -13.20 17.45 -20.32
CA LYS A 531 -14.10 16.67 -19.49
C LYS A 531 -14.19 17.20 -18.05
N ILE A 532 -13.07 17.61 -17.46
CA ILE A 532 -13.03 18.22 -16.12
C ILE A 532 -13.79 19.55 -16.12
N CYS A 533 -13.46 20.44 -17.08
CA CYS A 533 -14.14 21.73 -17.22
C CYS A 533 -15.65 21.56 -17.43
N GLN A 534 -16.06 20.62 -18.29
CA GLN A 534 -17.47 20.32 -18.54
C GLN A 534 -18.17 19.82 -17.27
N ALA A 535 -17.55 18.92 -16.51
CA ALA A 535 -18.12 18.39 -15.29
C ALA A 535 -18.30 19.48 -14.21
N ILE A 536 -17.27 20.34 -14.03
CA ILE A 536 -17.35 21.47 -13.09
C ILE A 536 -18.42 22.46 -13.52
N ALA A 537 -18.42 22.88 -14.78
CA ALA A 537 -19.42 23.81 -15.30
C ALA A 537 -20.85 23.28 -15.15
N LYS A 538 -21.08 22.00 -15.49
CA LYS A 538 -22.40 21.34 -15.32
C LYS A 538 -22.81 21.28 -13.85
N THR A 539 -21.90 20.99 -12.93
CA THR A 539 -22.18 20.97 -11.48
C THR A 539 -22.52 22.37 -10.97
N MET A 540 -21.72 23.36 -11.32
CA MET A 540 -21.87 24.75 -10.85
C MET A 540 -23.02 25.49 -11.53
N SER A 541 -23.59 24.97 -12.61
CA SER A 541 -24.85 25.53 -13.19
C SER A 541 -26.05 25.33 -12.27
N ASN A 542 -26.00 24.45 -11.28
CA ASN A 542 -27.03 24.28 -10.27
C ASN A 542 -26.89 25.33 -9.15
N ALA A 543 -27.77 26.31 -9.14
CA ALA A 543 -27.76 27.43 -8.16
C ALA A 543 -27.80 26.96 -6.69
N ASN A 544 -28.40 25.80 -6.41
CA ASN A 544 -28.46 25.28 -5.04
C ASN A 544 -27.07 24.85 -4.55
N ILE A 545 -26.21 24.34 -5.44
CA ILE A 545 -24.82 23.96 -5.09
C ILE A 545 -24.01 25.21 -4.76
N GLY A 546 -24.13 26.26 -5.58
CA GLY A 546 -23.46 27.54 -5.30
C GLY A 546 -23.88 28.12 -3.95
N LYS A 547 -25.19 28.10 -3.63
CA LYS A 547 -25.69 28.54 -2.32
C LYS A 547 -25.12 27.69 -1.17
N SER A 548 -25.17 26.38 -1.28
CA SER A 548 -24.59 25.47 -0.27
C SER A 548 -23.09 25.69 -0.06
N LEU A 549 -22.36 25.95 -1.14
CA LEU A 549 -20.92 26.27 -1.06
C LEU A 549 -20.68 27.63 -0.38
N MET A 550 -21.53 28.63 -0.58
CA MET A 550 -21.43 29.91 0.14
C MET A 550 -21.68 29.76 1.64
N ASP A 551 -22.60 28.88 2.04
CA ASP A 551 -23.01 28.65 3.42
C ASP A 551 -22.05 27.65 4.14
N ALA A 552 -21.10 27.00 3.44
CA ALA A 552 -20.16 26.04 4.01
C ALA A 552 -19.24 26.70 5.05
N LYS A 553 -19.05 26.05 6.19
CA LYS A 553 -18.28 26.60 7.32
C LYS A 553 -16.80 26.36 7.22
N ASP A 554 -16.41 25.24 6.65
CA ASP A 554 -15.01 24.81 6.57
C ASP A 554 -14.73 23.99 5.29
N ASN A 555 -13.46 23.60 5.11
CA ASN A 555 -13.01 22.82 3.97
C ASN A 555 -13.68 21.43 3.88
N LYS A 556 -14.13 20.91 5.01
CA LYS A 556 -14.79 19.62 5.08
C LYS A 556 -16.22 19.70 4.54
N ASP A 557 -16.95 20.74 4.92
CA ASP A 557 -18.29 20.99 4.39
C ASP A 557 -18.24 21.13 2.86
N ILE A 558 -17.26 21.89 2.35
CA ILE A 558 -17.03 22.08 0.91
C ILE A 558 -16.78 20.72 0.22
N LEU A 559 -15.93 19.89 0.79
CA LEU A 559 -15.65 18.55 0.25
C LEU A 559 -16.90 17.66 0.25
N ASP A 560 -17.68 17.68 1.32
CA ASP A 560 -18.92 16.90 1.42
C ASP A 560 -19.97 17.37 0.37
N ILE A 561 -20.08 18.68 0.12
CA ILE A 561 -20.94 19.25 -0.92
C ILE A 561 -20.50 18.79 -2.32
N PHE A 562 -19.20 18.91 -2.66
CA PHE A 562 -18.68 18.44 -3.95
C PHE A 562 -18.84 16.94 -4.11
N THR A 563 -18.60 16.18 -3.03
CA THR A 563 -18.78 14.73 -3.05
C THR A 563 -20.21 14.33 -3.36
N ALA A 564 -21.20 15.05 -2.86
CA ALA A 564 -22.60 14.84 -3.20
C ALA A 564 -22.90 15.26 -4.65
N ALA A 565 -22.47 16.47 -5.04
CA ALA A 565 -22.77 17.06 -6.33
C ALA A 565 -22.16 16.31 -7.54
N PHE A 566 -20.90 15.88 -7.44
CA PHE A 566 -20.26 15.12 -8.52
C PHE A 566 -20.73 13.66 -8.59
N ARG A 567 -21.31 13.11 -7.52
CA ARG A 567 -21.99 11.79 -7.57
C ARG A 567 -23.25 11.80 -8.43
N ASP A 568 -24.02 12.85 -8.35
CA ASP A 568 -25.25 12.95 -9.14
C ASP A 568 -24.93 13.00 -10.63
N LEU A 569 -23.76 13.53 -11.01
CA LEU A 569 -23.26 13.49 -12.39
C LEU A 569 -22.88 12.09 -12.88
N GLU A 570 -22.42 11.21 -11.99
CA GLU A 570 -22.08 9.81 -12.34
C GLU A 570 -23.32 8.95 -12.58
N ASN A 571 -24.45 9.34 -11.99
CA ASN A 571 -25.72 8.61 -12.09
C ASN A 571 -26.65 9.16 -13.20
N SER A 572 -26.34 10.32 -13.79
CA SER A 572 -27.04 10.95 -14.90
C SER A 572 -26.29 10.74 -16.23
#